data_e5149b996471d64f5e69b3edba931692
#
_entry.id   e5149b996471d64f5e69b3edba931692
#
_cell.length_a   1.000
_cell.length_b   1.000
_cell.length_c   1.000
_cell.angle_alpha   90.00
_cell.angle_beta   90.00
_cell.angle_gamma   90.00
#
_symmetry.space_group_name_H-M   'P 1'
#
loop_
_entity.id
_entity.type
_entity.pdbx_description
1 polymer ?
#
loop_
_entity_poly.entity_id
_entity_poly.type
_entity_poly.pdbx_seq_one_letter_code
_entity_poly.pdbx_strand_id
1 'polypeptide(L)'
;GRLLPEGTLYGDADYAGGTVMRRGYRIVFEGDAHQVWGAIEAIGGRNGWYFAQPLWRLRGMLDRMAGGPGLTRGRRHSKKLSTGDALDFWRVVAHDPPRRLLLLSEMKAPGDALLEFRIHAGSAGRVRLEMVSRFLPRGLAGIGYWYGMLPVHDWLFKGILAQVARQFGGFRSGIPVTFPVEIGLECKL
;
A
#
# COMPACT_ATOMS: atom_id res chain seq x y z
N GLY A 1 -19.25 8.50 -3.25
CA GLY A 1 -19.29 7.22 -2.57
C GLY A 1 -18.01 7.04 -1.77
N ARG A 2 -18.10 6.58 -0.54
CA ARG A 2 -16.93 6.18 0.23
C ARG A 2 -16.43 4.84 -0.30
N LEU A 3 -15.13 4.68 -0.46
CA LEU A 3 -14.51 3.39 -0.70
C LEU A 3 -14.79 2.48 0.50
N LEU A 4 -15.79 1.62 0.41
CA LEU A 4 -16.00 0.60 1.41
C LEU A 4 -15.03 -0.56 1.19
N PRO A 5 -14.56 -1.25 2.25
CA PRO A 5 -13.44 -2.20 2.19
C PRO A 5 -13.65 -3.41 1.28
N GLU A 6 -14.90 -3.78 1.04
CA GLU A 6 -15.22 -5.02 0.36
C GLU A 6 -16.23 -4.78 -0.75
N GLY A 7 -16.11 -5.09 -1.90
CA GLY A 7 -17.10 -5.14 -2.94
C GLY A 7 -17.37 -3.84 -3.69
N THR A 8 -17.67 -2.74 -3.04
CA THR A 8 -17.96 -1.46 -3.69
C THR A 8 -16.79 -0.92 -4.51
N LEU A 9 -15.59 -1.28 -4.17
CA LEU A 9 -14.39 -0.98 -4.96
C LEU A 9 -14.30 -1.77 -6.26
N TYR A 10 -14.92 -2.90 -6.33
CA TYR A 10 -14.69 -3.87 -7.39
C TYR A 10 -15.80 -3.89 -8.45
N GLY A 11 -16.98 -3.47 -8.09
CA GLY A 11 -18.11 -3.47 -9.01
C GLY A 11 -18.61 -2.06 -9.33
N ASP A 12 -18.94 -1.30 -8.29
CA ASP A 12 -19.70 -0.07 -8.44
C ASP A 12 -18.89 1.13 -8.93
N ALA A 13 -17.59 1.19 -8.64
CA ALA A 13 -16.77 2.33 -9.02
C ALA A 13 -16.54 2.42 -10.54
N ASP A 14 -16.46 1.30 -11.21
CA ASP A 14 -16.33 1.26 -12.67
C ASP A 14 -17.69 1.50 -13.35
N TYR A 15 -18.79 1.16 -12.70
CA TYR A 15 -20.17 1.39 -13.17
C TYR A 15 -20.71 2.77 -12.83
N ALA A 16 -20.30 3.32 -11.70
CA ALA A 16 -20.78 4.65 -11.25
C ALA A 16 -20.04 5.83 -11.88
N GLY A 17 -19.29 5.60 -12.95
CA GLY A 17 -18.62 6.65 -13.73
C GLY A 17 -17.29 7.12 -13.14
N GLY A 18 -16.74 6.43 -12.15
CA GLY A 18 -15.42 6.71 -11.60
C GLY A 18 -14.43 5.60 -11.96
N THR A 19 -13.48 5.88 -12.86
CA THR A 19 -12.41 4.92 -13.18
C THR A 19 -11.46 4.81 -12.01
N VAL A 20 -11.34 3.62 -11.41
CA VAL A 20 -10.32 3.32 -10.41
C VAL A 20 -8.98 3.18 -11.09
N MET A 21 -8.07 4.10 -10.81
CA MET A 21 -6.70 4.06 -11.30
C MET A 21 -5.89 3.07 -10.48
N ARG A 22 -5.09 2.23 -11.14
CA ARG A 22 -4.36 1.12 -10.52
C ARG A 22 -2.90 1.11 -10.95
N ARG A 23 -2.02 0.77 -10.02
CA ARG A 23 -0.60 0.56 -10.30
C ARG A 23 -0.06 -0.53 -9.39
N GLY A 24 0.56 -1.56 -9.98
CA GLY A 24 1.15 -2.67 -9.26
C GLY A 24 2.68 -2.65 -9.31
N TYR A 25 3.29 -3.05 -8.22
CA TYR A 25 4.74 -3.18 -8.06
C TYR A 25 5.04 -4.53 -7.42
N ARG A 26 6.01 -5.24 -7.92
CA ARG A 26 6.40 -6.55 -7.37
C ARG A 26 7.91 -6.73 -7.36
N ILE A 27 8.36 -7.52 -6.41
CA ILE A 27 9.72 -8.03 -6.34
C ILE A 27 9.67 -9.50 -5.98
N VAL A 28 10.61 -10.28 -6.53
CA VAL A 28 10.81 -11.70 -6.19
C VAL A 28 12.22 -11.85 -5.62
N PHE A 29 12.34 -12.51 -4.49
CA PHE A 29 13.62 -12.73 -3.80
C PHE A 29 13.57 -14.02 -2.99
N GLU A 30 14.73 -14.51 -2.56
CA GLU A 30 14.85 -15.63 -1.63
C GLU A 30 14.62 -15.14 -0.20
N GLY A 31 13.75 -15.79 0.57
CA GLY A 31 13.44 -15.39 1.93
C GLY A 31 12.33 -16.19 2.57
N ASP A 32 12.04 -15.89 3.82
CA ASP A 32 10.92 -16.45 4.55
C ASP A 32 9.70 -15.51 4.51
N ALA A 33 8.58 -16.01 4.01
CA ALA A 33 7.34 -15.26 3.92
C ALA A 33 6.84 -14.74 5.27
N HIS A 34 7.08 -15.44 6.38
CA HIS A 34 6.70 -15.01 7.73
C HIS A 34 7.57 -13.84 8.21
N GLN A 35 8.88 -13.85 7.91
CA GLN A 35 9.76 -12.73 8.24
C GLN A 35 9.39 -11.50 7.41
N VAL A 36 9.11 -11.67 6.12
CA VAL A 36 8.62 -10.59 5.26
C VAL A 36 7.28 -10.05 5.75
N TRP A 37 6.38 -10.93 6.19
CA TRP A 37 5.12 -10.51 6.79
C TRP A 37 5.36 -9.67 8.05
N GLY A 38 6.23 -10.12 8.96
CA GLY A 38 6.62 -9.34 10.14
C GLY A 38 7.15 -7.96 9.79
N ALA A 39 7.90 -7.84 8.68
CA ALA A 39 8.35 -6.54 8.18
C ALA A 39 7.18 -5.67 7.71
N ILE A 40 6.25 -6.23 6.96
CA ILE A 40 5.06 -5.47 6.50
C ILE A 40 4.19 -5.05 7.68
N GLU A 41 3.98 -5.92 8.66
CA GLU A 41 3.28 -5.55 9.89
C GLU A 41 4.00 -4.46 10.70
N ALA A 42 5.32 -4.39 10.60
CA ALA A 42 6.13 -3.41 11.32
C ALA A 42 6.18 -2.02 10.66
N ILE A 43 5.62 -1.85 9.44
CA ILE A 43 5.59 -0.56 8.73
C ILE A 43 4.88 0.50 9.57
N GLY A 44 5.36 1.74 9.47
CA GLY A 44 4.78 2.91 10.11
C GLY A 44 5.22 3.11 11.56
N GLY A 45 4.67 4.13 12.21
CA GLY A 45 5.05 4.53 13.56
C GLY A 45 6.55 4.77 13.69
N ARG A 46 7.20 4.16 14.71
CA ARG A 46 8.64 4.35 14.97
C ARG A 46 9.55 3.72 13.91
N ASN A 47 9.11 2.68 13.22
CA ASN A 47 9.89 2.00 12.19
C ASN A 47 9.81 2.72 10.83
N GLY A 48 8.78 3.53 10.62
CA GLY A 48 8.55 4.25 9.38
C GLY A 48 8.24 3.33 8.18
N TRP A 49 8.49 3.83 6.98
CA TRP A 49 8.13 3.19 5.71
C TRP A 49 9.32 2.55 4.99
N TYR A 50 10.38 2.25 5.69
CA TYR A 50 11.65 1.67 5.20
C TYR A 50 12.41 2.51 4.17
N PHE A 51 11.73 3.32 3.36
CA PHE A 51 12.34 4.12 2.30
C PHE A 51 11.80 5.55 2.31
N ALA A 52 12.65 6.53 1.98
CA ALA A 52 12.31 7.95 1.81
C ALA A 52 11.58 8.58 3.02
N GLN A 53 12.01 8.30 4.24
CA GLN A 53 11.41 8.83 5.47
C GLN A 53 11.20 10.36 5.47
N PRO A 54 12.12 11.21 4.95
CA PRO A 54 11.87 12.65 4.87
C PRO A 54 10.66 13.01 4.03
N LEU A 55 10.41 12.27 2.93
CA LEU A 55 9.26 12.52 2.06
C LEU A 55 7.94 12.18 2.78
N TRP A 56 7.91 11.08 3.54
CA TRP A 56 6.75 10.73 4.36
C TRP A 56 6.46 11.78 5.43
N ARG A 57 7.52 12.31 6.09
CA ARG A 57 7.39 13.38 7.08
C ARG A 57 6.86 14.68 6.44
N LEU A 58 7.40 15.07 5.29
CA LEU A 58 6.93 16.22 4.53
C LEU A 58 5.46 16.05 4.14
N ARG A 59 5.10 14.88 3.60
CA ARG A 59 3.72 14.56 3.22
C ARG A 59 2.77 14.64 4.43
N GLY A 60 3.17 14.08 5.57
CA GLY A 60 2.39 14.15 6.81
C GLY A 60 2.23 15.56 7.35
N MET A 61 3.25 16.40 7.20
CA MET A 61 3.17 17.82 7.57
C MET A 61 2.19 18.58 6.68
N LEU A 62 2.29 18.40 5.36
CA LEU A 62 1.36 19.01 4.39
C LEU A 62 -0.08 18.55 4.61
N ASP A 63 -0.29 17.27 4.89
CA ASP A 63 -1.60 16.72 5.20
C ASP A 63 -2.20 17.35 6.46
N ARG A 64 -1.38 17.55 7.50
CA ARG A 64 -1.82 18.22 8.74
C ARG A 64 -2.18 19.69 8.48
N MET A 65 -1.42 20.40 7.67
CA MET A 65 -1.75 21.78 7.28
C MET A 65 -3.08 21.86 6.52
N ALA A 66 -3.42 20.82 5.75
CA ALA A 66 -4.71 20.68 5.07
C ALA A 66 -5.86 20.16 5.98
N GLY A 67 -5.61 19.99 7.28
CA GLY A 67 -6.60 19.49 8.25
C GLY A 67 -6.78 17.98 8.22
N GLY A 68 -5.80 17.24 7.69
CA GLY A 68 -5.74 15.78 7.73
C GLY A 68 -5.04 15.25 9.00
N PRO A 69 -5.01 13.91 9.19
CA PRO A 69 -4.44 13.29 10.39
C PRO A 69 -2.92 13.41 10.51
N GLY A 70 -2.20 13.59 9.40
CA GLY A 70 -0.73 13.57 9.37
C GLY A 70 -0.15 12.21 9.76
N LEU A 71 1.19 12.15 10.03
CA LEU A 71 1.91 10.92 10.42
C LEU A 71 1.82 10.55 11.92
N THR A 72 0.97 11.15 12.71
CA THR A 72 1.06 11.07 14.19
C THR A 72 0.07 10.14 14.85
N ARG A 73 -0.66 9.33 14.13
CA ARG A 73 -1.49 8.30 14.77
C ARG A 73 -0.61 7.15 15.23
N GLY A 74 -0.36 7.09 16.55
CA GLY A 74 0.34 5.98 17.17
C GLY A 74 -0.39 4.66 16.93
N ARG A 75 0.37 3.59 16.71
CA ARG A 75 -0.18 2.23 16.67
C ARG A 75 -0.74 1.87 18.05
N ARG A 76 -1.90 1.21 18.09
CA ARG A 76 -2.47 0.69 19.36
C ARG A 76 -1.55 -0.33 20.00
N HIS A 77 -0.91 -1.19 19.20
CA HIS A 77 0.10 -2.15 19.62
C HIS A 77 1.34 -2.08 18.72
N SER A 78 2.53 -2.14 19.32
CA SER A 78 3.80 -2.00 18.59
C SER A 78 4.13 -3.17 17.66
N LYS A 79 3.54 -4.35 17.88
CA LYS A 79 3.93 -5.60 17.22
C LYS A 79 2.83 -6.28 16.40
N LYS A 80 1.56 -5.92 16.57
CA LYS A 80 0.44 -6.56 15.85
C LYS A 80 -0.47 -5.49 15.27
N LEU A 81 -0.90 -5.71 14.04
CA LEU A 81 -1.97 -4.95 13.41
C LEU A 81 -3.28 -5.72 13.52
N SER A 82 -4.37 -4.99 13.60
CA SER A 82 -5.72 -5.51 13.52
C SER A 82 -6.56 -4.66 12.59
N THR A 83 -7.57 -5.24 11.98
CA THR A 83 -8.54 -4.47 11.20
C THR A 83 -9.12 -3.34 12.05
N GLY A 84 -9.18 -2.14 11.47
CA GLY A 84 -9.59 -0.92 12.15
C GLY A 84 -8.46 -0.12 12.80
N ASP A 85 -7.25 -0.67 12.92
CA ASP A 85 -6.11 0.08 13.47
C ASP A 85 -5.70 1.25 12.56
N ALA A 86 -5.27 2.34 13.21
CA ALA A 86 -4.63 3.45 12.51
C ALA A 86 -3.13 3.16 12.37
N LEU A 87 -2.61 3.35 11.17
CA LEU A 87 -1.21 3.23 10.80
C LEU A 87 -0.77 4.52 10.10
N ASP A 88 -0.21 5.46 10.84
CA ASP A 88 0.05 6.81 10.35
C ASP A 88 -1.25 7.45 9.81
N PHE A 89 -1.29 7.82 8.53
CA PHE A 89 -2.50 8.33 7.87
C PHE A 89 -3.31 7.24 7.15
N TRP A 90 -3.02 5.97 7.43
CA TRP A 90 -3.74 4.82 6.88
C TRP A 90 -4.63 4.16 7.92
N ARG A 91 -5.70 3.54 7.45
CA ARG A 91 -6.56 2.66 8.23
C ARG A 91 -6.43 1.24 7.72
N VAL A 92 -6.16 0.29 8.60
CA VAL A 92 -6.18 -1.13 8.25
C VAL A 92 -7.61 -1.57 7.99
N VAL A 93 -7.91 -1.99 6.76
CA VAL A 93 -9.26 -2.42 6.37
C VAL A 93 -9.34 -3.92 6.14
N ALA A 94 -8.22 -4.59 5.83
CA ALA A 94 -8.12 -6.05 5.86
C ALA A 94 -6.73 -6.47 6.34
N HIS A 95 -6.67 -7.54 7.11
CA HIS A 95 -5.44 -8.08 7.70
C HIS A 95 -5.53 -9.60 7.73
N ASP A 96 -4.90 -10.26 6.74
CA ASP A 96 -4.90 -11.71 6.53
C ASP A 96 -3.46 -12.23 6.60
N PRO A 97 -2.93 -12.51 7.81
CA PRO A 97 -1.57 -13.03 7.96
C PRO A 97 -1.40 -14.43 7.37
N PRO A 98 -0.28 -14.73 6.74
CA PRO A 98 0.83 -13.88 6.35
C PRO A 98 0.73 -13.41 4.90
N ARG A 99 -0.48 -13.23 4.38
CA ARG A 99 -0.73 -13.11 2.93
C ARG A 99 -1.08 -11.71 2.46
N ARG A 100 -1.89 -10.96 3.24
CA ARG A 100 -2.52 -9.74 2.76
C ARG A 100 -2.69 -8.68 3.84
N LEU A 101 -2.29 -7.44 3.51
CA LEU A 101 -2.59 -6.25 4.30
C LEU A 101 -3.18 -5.20 3.36
N LEU A 102 -4.39 -4.71 3.67
CA LEU A 102 -5.07 -3.66 2.91
C LEU A 102 -5.23 -2.42 3.77
N LEU A 103 -4.79 -1.29 3.25
CA LEU A 103 -4.78 0.00 3.89
C LEU A 103 -5.63 1.01 3.11
N LEU A 104 -6.51 1.72 3.81
CA LEU A 104 -7.28 2.85 3.28
C LEU A 104 -6.63 4.16 3.73
N SER A 105 -6.39 5.07 2.79
CA SER A 105 -5.86 6.39 3.09
C SER A 105 -6.92 7.28 3.72
N GLU A 106 -6.57 7.92 4.84
CA GLU A 106 -7.36 8.97 5.49
C GLU A 106 -6.80 10.38 5.22
N MET A 107 -5.79 10.48 4.36
CA MET A 107 -5.21 11.76 3.95
C MET A 107 -6.20 12.65 3.21
N LYS A 108 -6.01 13.95 3.33
CA LYS A 108 -6.67 14.94 2.48
C LYS A 108 -6.03 14.92 1.09
N ALA A 109 -6.71 14.26 0.16
CA ALA A 109 -6.30 14.14 -1.23
C ALA A 109 -7.52 14.33 -2.15
N PRO A 110 -7.34 14.71 -3.42
CA PRO A 110 -8.46 14.86 -4.35
C PRO A 110 -8.96 13.50 -4.86
N GLY A 111 -9.16 12.55 -3.98
CA GLY A 111 -9.62 11.19 -4.24
C GLY A 111 -9.37 10.29 -3.05
N ASP A 112 -9.86 9.07 -3.17
CA ASP A 112 -9.69 8.03 -2.16
C ASP A 112 -8.63 7.03 -2.61
N ALA A 113 -7.73 6.61 -1.72
CA ALA A 113 -6.63 5.73 -2.04
C ALA A 113 -6.61 4.46 -1.19
N LEU A 114 -6.29 3.34 -1.81
CA LEU A 114 -5.99 2.09 -1.16
C LEU A 114 -4.56 1.65 -1.50
N LEU A 115 -3.90 1.07 -0.52
CA LEU A 115 -2.61 0.42 -0.68
C LEU A 115 -2.71 -1.00 -0.15
N GLU A 116 -2.37 -1.97 -0.98
CA GLU A 116 -2.43 -3.38 -0.65
C GLU A 116 -1.06 -4.01 -0.76
N PHE A 117 -0.66 -4.75 0.27
CA PHE A 117 0.48 -5.63 0.26
C PHE A 117 0.00 -7.07 0.13
N ARG A 118 0.63 -7.83 -0.77
CA ARG A 118 0.39 -9.25 -0.97
C ARG A 118 1.71 -10.01 -0.91
N ILE A 119 1.73 -11.11 -0.17
CA ILE A 119 2.88 -11.99 -0.05
C ILE A 119 2.48 -13.36 -0.57
N HIS A 120 3.27 -13.86 -1.53
CA HIS A 120 3.10 -15.19 -2.08
C HIS A 120 4.37 -16.00 -1.81
N ALA A 121 4.23 -17.04 -0.99
CA ALA A 121 5.28 -18.02 -0.81
C ALA A 121 5.37 -18.91 -2.07
N GLY A 122 6.52 -18.95 -2.69
CA GLY A 122 6.81 -19.80 -3.84
C GLY A 122 7.58 -21.05 -3.44
N SER A 123 7.87 -21.91 -4.41
CA SER A 123 8.75 -23.05 -4.23
C SER A 123 10.20 -22.62 -4.01
N ALA A 124 10.98 -23.47 -3.37
CA ALA A 124 12.42 -23.27 -3.14
C ALA A 124 12.78 -21.99 -2.36
N GLY A 125 11.98 -21.64 -1.34
CA GLY A 125 12.26 -20.48 -0.48
C GLY A 125 12.13 -19.12 -1.18
N ARG A 126 11.46 -19.04 -2.33
CA ARG A 126 11.20 -17.78 -3.02
C ARG A 126 9.95 -17.11 -2.46
N VAL A 127 10.02 -15.80 -2.28
CA VAL A 127 8.91 -14.95 -1.89
C VAL A 127 8.66 -13.93 -2.98
N ARG A 128 7.40 -13.77 -3.36
CA ARG A 128 6.93 -12.67 -4.20
C ARG A 128 6.16 -11.69 -3.32
N LEU A 129 6.71 -10.50 -3.17
CA LEU A 129 6.07 -9.38 -2.49
C LEU A 129 5.50 -8.42 -3.52
N GLU A 130 4.24 -8.10 -3.40
CA GLU A 130 3.51 -7.17 -4.27
C GLU A 130 2.96 -6.00 -3.45
N MET A 131 2.98 -4.83 -4.06
CA MET A 131 2.25 -3.64 -3.61
C MET A 131 1.32 -3.21 -4.72
N VAL A 132 0.04 -3.02 -4.41
CA VAL A 132 -0.97 -2.55 -5.35
C VAL A 132 -1.57 -1.25 -4.81
N SER A 133 -1.37 -0.17 -5.55
CA SER A 133 -2.00 1.11 -5.29
C SER A 133 -3.26 1.26 -6.15
N ARG A 134 -4.37 1.64 -5.51
CA ARG A 134 -5.63 1.98 -6.17
C ARG A 134 -6.04 3.38 -5.75
N PHE A 135 -6.56 4.14 -6.69
CA PHE A 135 -7.00 5.51 -6.46
C PHE A 135 -8.30 5.79 -7.20
N LEU A 136 -9.30 6.25 -6.48
CA LEU A 136 -10.55 6.74 -7.02
C LEU A 136 -10.51 8.27 -7.07
N PRO A 137 -10.24 8.89 -8.23
CA PRO A 137 -10.09 10.34 -8.34
C PRO A 137 -11.44 11.05 -8.15
N ARG A 138 -11.39 12.24 -7.57
CA ARG A 138 -12.53 13.16 -7.51
C ARG A 138 -12.33 14.25 -8.56
N GLY A 139 -13.04 14.11 -9.66
CA GLY A 139 -12.97 15.05 -10.78
C GLY A 139 -11.59 15.17 -11.42
N LEU A 140 -11.41 16.21 -12.24
CA LEU A 140 -10.16 16.45 -12.98
C LEU A 140 -8.94 16.69 -12.07
N ALA A 141 -9.14 17.31 -10.92
CA ALA A 141 -8.08 17.52 -9.94
C ALA A 141 -7.51 16.19 -9.42
N GLY A 142 -8.36 15.20 -9.20
CA GLY A 142 -7.95 13.85 -8.80
C GLY A 142 -7.16 13.15 -9.91
N ILE A 143 -7.60 13.27 -11.15
CA ILE A 143 -6.92 12.71 -12.32
C ILE A 143 -5.52 13.35 -12.47
N GLY A 144 -5.45 14.67 -12.44
CA GLY A 144 -4.18 15.39 -12.51
C GLY A 144 -3.22 15.04 -11.39
N TYR A 145 -3.75 14.91 -10.16
CA TYR A 145 -2.97 14.47 -9.00
C TYR A 145 -2.39 13.07 -9.21
N TRP A 146 -3.19 12.10 -9.68
CA TRP A 146 -2.69 10.74 -9.94
C TRP A 146 -1.52 10.72 -10.91
N TYR A 147 -1.69 11.33 -12.10
CA TYR A 147 -0.64 11.34 -13.12
C TYR A 147 0.60 12.12 -12.67
N GLY A 148 0.42 13.24 -11.99
CA GLY A 148 1.53 14.03 -11.45
C GLY A 148 2.33 13.28 -10.36
N MET A 149 1.66 12.40 -9.60
CA MET A 149 2.30 11.60 -8.54
C MET A 149 2.90 10.28 -9.03
N LEU A 150 2.59 9.82 -10.24
CA LEU A 150 3.10 8.54 -10.75
C LEU A 150 4.63 8.39 -10.65
N PRO A 151 5.47 9.36 -11.08
CA PRO A 151 6.92 9.21 -10.98
C PRO A 151 7.40 9.06 -9.53
N VAL A 152 6.77 9.81 -8.61
CA VAL A 152 7.09 9.76 -7.19
C VAL A 152 6.66 8.43 -6.59
N HIS A 153 5.48 7.94 -6.93
CA HIS A 153 4.98 6.64 -6.48
C HIS A 153 5.85 5.50 -7.03
N ASP A 154 6.21 5.53 -8.31
CA ASP A 154 7.07 4.51 -8.92
C ASP A 154 8.42 4.42 -8.21
N TRP A 155 9.06 5.53 -7.93
CA TRP A 155 10.31 5.58 -7.19
C TRP A 155 10.15 5.13 -5.73
N LEU A 156 9.13 5.64 -5.04
CA LEU A 156 8.88 5.39 -3.64
C LEU A 156 8.54 3.92 -3.37
N PHE A 157 7.59 3.37 -4.10
CA PHE A 157 7.10 2.01 -3.88
C PHE A 157 8.12 0.95 -4.30
N LYS A 158 8.84 1.17 -5.40
CA LYS A 158 9.99 0.33 -5.76
C LYS A 158 11.09 0.38 -4.70
N GLY A 159 11.34 1.57 -4.13
CA GLY A 159 12.30 1.75 -3.05
C GLY A 159 11.92 0.98 -1.78
N ILE A 160 10.64 1.01 -1.38
CA ILE A 160 10.12 0.23 -0.23
C ILE A 160 10.32 -1.26 -0.48
N LEU A 161 9.89 -1.77 -1.64
CA LEU A 161 10.04 -3.19 -1.99
C LEU A 161 11.50 -3.63 -1.98
N ALA A 162 12.39 -2.83 -2.59
CA ALA A 162 13.83 -3.12 -2.61
C ALA A 162 14.43 -3.14 -1.20
N GLN A 163 14.01 -2.21 -0.34
CA GLN A 163 14.53 -2.15 1.03
C GLN A 163 14.06 -3.32 1.89
N VAL A 164 12.79 -3.73 1.76
CA VAL A 164 12.28 -4.93 2.42
C VAL A 164 13.03 -6.17 1.93
N ALA A 165 13.23 -6.32 0.62
CA ALA A 165 13.96 -7.44 0.05
C ALA A 165 15.43 -7.49 0.51
N ARG A 166 16.12 -6.34 0.63
CA ARG A 166 17.49 -6.27 1.14
C ARG A 166 17.60 -6.64 2.62
N GLN A 167 16.61 -6.26 3.41
CA GLN A 167 16.66 -6.43 4.87
C GLN A 167 16.20 -7.82 5.32
N PHE A 168 15.26 -8.43 4.59
CA PHE A 168 14.62 -9.70 4.95
C PHE A 168 14.78 -10.79 3.88
N GLY A 169 15.43 -10.49 2.77
CA GLY A 169 15.76 -11.43 1.69
C GLY A 169 17.18 -11.95 1.78
N GLY A 170 17.43 -13.09 1.10
CA GLY A 170 18.75 -13.64 0.89
C GLY A 170 19.54 -12.92 -0.21
N PHE A 171 20.70 -13.46 -0.57
CA PHE A 171 21.65 -12.87 -1.52
C PHE A 171 21.11 -12.68 -2.96
N ARG A 172 20.00 -13.31 -3.32
CA ARG A 172 19.38 -13.21 -4.66
C ARG A 172 18.08 -12.43 -4.59
N SER A 173 18.18 -11.13 -4.57
CA SER A 173 17.03 -10.23 -4.70
C SER A 173 16.89 -9.77 -6.14
N GLY A 174 15.68 -9.92 -6.69
CA GLY A 174 15.32 -9.35 -7.99
C GLY A 174 15.26 -7.82 -7.97
N ILE A 175 15.00 -7.23 -9.11
CA ILE A 175 14.75 -5.79 -9.25
C ILE A 175 13.24 -5.57 -9.16
N PRO A 176 12.76 -4.56 -8.39
CA PRO A 176 11.34 -4.23 -8.36
C PRO A 176 10.83 -3.80 -9.74
N VAL A 177 9.75 -4.42 -10.20
CA VAL A 177 9.13 -4.12 -11.49
C VAL A 177 7.71 -3.63 -11.29
N THR A 178 7.23 -2.80 -12.22
CA THR A 178 5.80 -2.45 -12.31
C THR A 178 5.06 -3.52 -13.11
N PHE A 179 3.81 -3.78 -12.77
CA PHE A 179 2.94 -4.65 -13.54
C PHE A 179 1.53 -4.07 -13.66
N PRO A 180 0.81 -4.36 -14.75
CA PRO A 180 -0.61 -3.99 -14.87
C PRO A 180 -1.42 -4.77 -13.84
N VAL A 181 -2.31 -4.07 -13.14
CA VAL A 181 -3.26 -4.71 -12.22
C VAL A 181 -4.51 -5.02 -13.02
N GLU A 182 -4.69 -6.27 -13.39
CA GLU A 182 -5.91 -6.73 -14.04
C GLU A 182 -7.09 -6.61 -13.07
N ILE A 183 -8.27 -6.34 -13.62
CA ILE A 183 -9.54 -6.43 -12.92
C ILE A 183 -9.80 -7.93 -12.75
N GLY A 184 -9.18 -8.56 -11.77
CA GLY A 184 -9.51 -9.94 -11.43
C GLY A 184 -10.92 -9.97 -10.86
N LEU A 185 -11.82 -10.63 -11.57
CA LEU A 185 -13.07 -11.15 -11.04
C LEU A 185 -12.78 -12.24 -9.99
N GLU A 186 -12.02 -11.92 -8.97
CA GLU A 186 -11.95 -12.77 -7.78
C GLU A 186 -13.03 -12.34 -6.78
N CYS A 187 -14.27 -12.39 -7.24
CA CYS A 187 -15.41 -12.63 -6.38
C CYS A 187 -15.59 -14.15 -6.32
N LYS A 188 -14.84 -14.83 -5.48
CA LYS A 188 -15.24 -16.11 -4.91
C LYS A 188 -15.53 -15.89 -3.44
N LEU A 189 -16.81 -15.91 -3.17
CA LEU A 189 -17.45 -16.06 -1.88
C LEU A 189 -16.80 -17.16 -1.02
#